data_c3a828533a52745d6effe2ba52069ead
#
_entry.id   c3a828533a52745d6effe2ba52069ead
#
_cell.length_a   1.000
_cell.length_b   1.000
_cell.length_c   1.000
_cell.angle_alpha   90.00
_cell.angle_beta   90.00
_cell.angle_gamma   90.00
#
_symmetry.space_group_name_H-M   'P 1'
#
loop_
_entity.id
_entity.type
_entity.pdbx_description
1 polymer ?
#
loop_
_entity_poly.entity_id
_entity_poly.type
_entity_poly.pdbx_seq_one_letter_code
_entity_poly.pdbx_strand_id
1 'polypeptide(L)'
;MPDPASPIGAAILPVTPLQQNCTIVWCAKTMKGAVIDPGGEVDRLLQAAEQKGVELEKIWITHGHLDHAGGADELQKRTGLPIEGPHPDDEFWIEGISAQGMMWGMPEARTFTTGRWLADGDKVQLGATEFEVYHCPGHTPGHVIFFHREARFAQVGDVLFRGSVGRWDFPRGDQQALIRSITTKLWPLGDDVQFVPGHGPMSSFGEERRSNPYVAVRVLAGQPG
;
A
#
# COMPACT_ATOMS: atom_id res chain seq x y z
N MET A 1 -7.17 9.95 -15.65
CA MET A 1 -5.79 10.11 -16.16
C MET A 1 -5.06 11.01 -15.17
N PRO A 2 -3.81 10.73 -14.81
CA PRO A 2 -3.06 11.67 -13.95
C PRO A 2 -2.99 13.04 -14.63
N ASP A 3 -3.03 14.08 -13.82
CA ASP A 3 -2.79 15.45 -14.27
C ASP A 3 -1.43 15.49 -14.98
N PRO A 4 -1.32 15.99 -16.23
CA PRO A 4 -0.05 16.08 -16.95
C PRO A 4 1.00 16.95 -16.22
N ALA A 5 0.59 17.73 -15.22
CA ALA A 5 1.47 18.49 -14.34
C ALA A 5 1.90 17.70 -13.08
N SER A 6 1.37 16.51 -12.84
CA SER A 6 1.71 15.73 -11.65
C SER A 6 3.18 15.28 -11.66
N PRO A 7 3.91 15.41 -10.53
CA PRO A 7 5.29 14.96 -10.43
C PRO A 7 5.45 13.44 -10.47
N ILE A 8 4.35 12.69 -10.34
CA ILE A 8 4.32 11.24 -10.40
C ILE A 8 3.24 10.72 -11.35
N GLY A 9 3.47 9.55 -11.91
CA GLY A 9 2.45 8.73 -12.55
C GLY A 9 2.15 7.49 -11.72
N ALA A 10 0.97 6.92 -11.90
CA ALA A 10 0.57 5.66 -11.27
C ALA A 10 -0.26 4.80 -12.21
N ALA A 11 -0.11 3.48 -12.11
CA ALA A 11 -0.95 2.49 -12.76
C ALA A 11 -1.36 1.43 -11.73
N ILE A 12 -2.66 1.21 -11.61
CA ILE A 12 -3.24 0.25 -10.67
C ILE A 12 -3.57 -1.03 -11.44
N LEU A 13 -3.08 -2.15 -10.95
CA LEU A 13 -3.32 -3.47 -11.54
C LEU A 13 -3.93 -4.37 -10.44
N PRO A 14 -5.22 -4.68 -10.51
CA PRO A 14 -5.78 -5.70 -9.63
C PRO A 14 -5.12 -7.05 -9.93
N VAL A 15 -4.53 -7.66 -8.92
CA VAL A 15 -3.82 -8.94 -8.98
C VAL A 15 -4.39 -9.91 -7.97
N THR A 16 -4.02 -11.18 -8.08
CA THR A 16 -4.47 -12.29 -7.23
C THR A 16 -5.99 -12.58 -7.36
N PRO A 17 -6.46 -13.76 -6.94
CA PRO A 17 -7.90 -14.02 -6.85
C PRO A 17 -8.65 -13.06 -5.94
N LEU A 18 -7.95 -12.38 -5.00
CA LEU A 18 -8.51 -11.40 -4.07
C LEU A 18 -8.65 -10.00 -4.68
N GLN A 19 -8.20 -9.79 -5.95
CA GLN A 19 -8.28 -8.51 -6.66
C GLN A 19 -7.62 -7.37 -5.87
N GLN A 20 -6.43 -7.66 -5.32
CA GLN A 20 -5.62 -6.67 -4.62
C GLN A 20 -5.05 -5.66 -5.61
N ASN A 21 -5.05 -4.39 -5.27
CA ASN A 21 -4.58 -3.28 -6.10
C ASN A 21 -3.05 -3.12 -6.01
N CYS A 22 -2.30 -3.95 -6.74
CA CYS A 22 -0.88 -3.67 -6.95
C CYS A 22 -0.72 -2.35 -7.72
N THR A 23 0.16 -1.48 -7.27
CA THR A 23 0.37 -0.17 -7.89
C THR A 23 1.80 -0.04 -8.41
N ILE A 24 1.95 0.29 -9.70
CA ILE A 24 3.22 0.78 -10.24
C ILE A 24 3.17 2.29 -10.16
N VAL A 25 4.07 2.90 -9.39
CA VAL A 25 4.22 4.35 -9.27
C VAL A 25 5.56 4.77 -9.83
N TRP A 26 5.64 5.93 -10.47
CA TRP A 26 6.89 6.41 -11.05
C TRP A 26 7.04 7.92 -10.98
N CYS A 27 8.29 8.38 -10.91
CA CYS A 27 8.64 9.79 -11.06
C CYS A 27 8.42 10.22 -12.52
N ALA A 28 7.56 11.19 -12.76
CA ALA A 28 7.23 11.65 -14.11
C ALA A 28 8.44 12.27 -14.86
N LYS A 29 9.43 12.78 -14.11
CA LYS A 29 10.64 13.40 -14.68
C LYS A 29 11.69 12.39 -15.13
N THR A 30 11.85 11.28 -14.39
CA THR A 30 12.96 10.33 -14.61
C THR A 30 12.49 8.99 -15.13
N MET A 31 11.19 8.70 -15.10
CA MET A 31 10.56 7.41 -15.40
C MET A 31 11.07 6.26 -14.52
N LYS A 32 11.73 6.58 -13.39
CA LYS A 32 12.09 5.61 -12.36
C LYS A 32 10.87 5.27 -11.52
N GLY A 33 10.64 3.97 -11.30
CA GLY A 33 9.41 3.48 -10.71
C GLY A 33 9.61 2.47 -9.58
N ALA A 34 8.54 2.29 -8.80
CA ALA A 34 8.42 1.24 -7.79
C ALA A 34 7.14 0.43 -8.02
N VAL A 35 7.20 -0.86 -7.69
CA VAL A 35 6.01 -1.70 -7.55
C VAL A 35 5.62 -1.71 -6.08
N ILE A 36 4.39 -1.31 -5.77
CA ILE A 36 3.84 -1.33 -4.42
C ILE A 36 2.89 -2.51 -4.31
N ASP A 37 3.13 -3.36 -3.31
CA ASP A 37 2.34 -4.55 -2.99
C ASP A 37 2.19 -5.51 -4.19
N PRO A 38 3.28 -6.14 -4.67
CA PRO A 38 3.22 -7.16 -5.70
C PRO A 38 2.68 -8.48 -5.13
N GLY A 39 1.36 -8.57 -4.98
CA GLY A 39 0.71 -9.75 -4.41
C GLY A 39 0.86 -11.02 -5.24
N GLY A 40 1.02 -10.88 -6.57
CA GLY A 40 1.20 -11.98 -7.52
C GLY A 40 1.25 -11.48 -8.96
N GLU A 41 1.12 -12.41 -9.92
CA GLU A 41 1.05 -12.10 -11.37
C GLU A 41 2.26 -11.27 -11.87
N VAL A 42 3.46 -11.61 -11.43
CA VAL A 42 4.70 -10.82 -11.66
C VAL A 42 4.96 -10.56 -13.14
N ASP A 43 4.66 -11.51 -14.04
CA ASP A 43 4.79 -11.29 -15.49
C ASP A 43 3.97 -10.10 -15.97
N ARG A 44 2.73 -9.99 -15.48
CA ARG A 44 1.82 -8.90 -15.83
C ARG A 44 2.30 -7.56 -15.30
N LEU A 45 2.90 -7.54 -14.10
CA LEU A 45 3.47 -6.33 -13.50
C LEU A 45 4.67 -5.83 -14.31
N LEU A 46 5.59 -6.73 -14.67
CA LEU A 46 6.76 -6.37 -15.49
C LEU A 46 6.36 -5.87 -16.87
N GLN A 47 5.43 -6.56 -17.53
CA GLN A 47 4.88 -6.12 -18.82
C GLN A 47 4.22 -4.74 -18.73
N ALA A 48 3.47 -4.46 -17.66
CA ALA A 48 2.84 -3.16 -17.47
C ALA A 48 3.86 -2.05 -17.26
N ALA A 49 4.94 -2.29 -16.50
CA ALA A 49 6.03 -1.34 -16.35
C ALA A 49 6.73 -1.05 -17.69
N GLU A 50 7.03 -2.08 -18.47
CA GLU A 50 7.63 -1.96 -19.80
C GLU A 50 6.75 -1.14 -20.78
N GLN A 51 5.45 -1.46 -20.85
CA GLN A 51 4.49 -0.72 -21.68
C GLN A 51 4.37 0.76 -21.32
N LYS A 52 4.63 1.12 -20.08
CA LYS A 52 4.65 2.51 -19.60
C LYS A 52 6.01 3.18 -19.77
N GLY A 53 7.05 2.45 -20.17
CA GLY A 53 8.42 2.93 -20.23
C GLY A 53 9.00 3.24 -18.84
N VAL A 54 8.52 2.56 -17.80
CA VAL A 54 8.96 2.74 -16.42
C VAL A 54 10.13 1.81 -16.14
N GLU A 55 11.25 2.38 -15.70
CA GLU A 55 12.39 1.64 -15.18
C GLU A 55 12.20 1.40 -13.68
N LEU A 56 11.93 0.16 -13.31
CA LEU A 56 11.71 -0.20 -11.90
C LEU A 56 13.03 -0.14 -11.11
N GLU A 57 12.99 0.48 -9.91
CA GLU A 57 14.14 0.59 -8.99
C GLU A 57 13.86 -0.05 -7.63
N LYS A 58 12.58 -0.21 -7.26
CA LYS A 58 12.16 -0.58 -5.91
C LYS A 58 10.94 -1.49 -5.91
N ILE A 59 10.85 -2.26 -4.84
CA ILE A 59 9.64 -2.96 -4.42
C ILE A 59 9.27 -2.39 -3.05
N TRP A 60 8.06 -1.87 -2.92
CA TRP A 60 7.54 -1.35 -1.65
C TRP A 60 6.40 -2.21 -1.14
N ILE A 61 6.40 -2.49 0.15
CA ILE A 61 5.38 -3.32 0.81
C ILE A 61 4.68 -2.49 1.89
N THR A 62 3.36 -2.39 1.82
CA THR A 62 2.55 -1.71 2.83
C THR A 62 2.43 -2.55 4.09
N HIS A 63 2.17 -3.86 3.95
CA HIS A 63 2.01 -4.80 5.05
C HIS A 63 2.24 -6.27 4.59
N GLY A 64 2.36 -7.17 5.55
CA GLY A 64 2.83 -8.55 5.32
C GLY A 64 1.77 -9.56 4.89
N HIS A 65 0.53 -9.19 4.53
CA HIS A 65 -0.44 -10.16 4.05
C HIS A 65 -0.08 -10.75 2.69
N LEU A 66 -0.49 -12.00 2.50
CA LEU A 66 -0.17 -12.82 1.33
C LEU A 66 -0.51 -12.14 0.01
N ASP A 67 -1.69 -11.57 -0.10
CA ASP A 67 -2.20 -10.96 -1.34
C ASP A 67 -1.54 -9.61 -1.68
N HIS A 68 -0.81 -9.01 -0.73
CA HIS A 68 0.03 -7.82 -0.92
C HIS A 68 1.50 -8.17 -1.16
N ALA A 69 2.03 -9.16 -0.46
CA ALA A 69 3.45 -9.44 -0.42
C ALA A 69 3.85 -10.77 -1.10
N GLY A 70 2.89 -11.58 -1.55
CA GLY A 70 3.12 -12.94 -2.03
C GLY A 70 4.00 -13.07 -3.28
N GLY A 71 4.01 -12.08 -4.15
CA GLY A 71 4.85 -12.03 -5.35
C GLY A 71 6.18 -11.30 -5.17
N ALA A 72 6.46 -10.77 -3.96
CA ALA A 72 7.66 -9.95 -3.74
C ALA A 72 8.97 -10.73 -3.93
N ASP A 73 9.05 -11.96 -3.44
CA ASP A 73 10.22 -12.84 -3.63
C ASP A 73 10.50 -13.13 -5.10
N GLU A 74 9.45 -13.48 -5.86
CA GLU A 74 9.58 -13.73 -7.31
C GLU A 74 10.03 -12.47 -8.04
N LEU A 75 9.40 -11.33 -7.77
CA LEU A 75 9.77 -10.06 -8.40
C LEU A 75 11.21 -9.68 -8.07
N GLN A 76 11.63 -9.81 -6.81
CA GLN A 76 13.02 -9.56 -6.40
C GLN A 76 14.01 -10.48 -7.11
N LYS A 77 13.75 -11.79 -7.18
CA LYS A 77 14.65 -12.76 -7.85
C LYS A 77 14.81 -12.47 -9.34
N ARG A 78 13.75 -12.01 -9.99
CA ARG A 78 13.76 -11.72 -11.43
C ARG A 78 14.43 -10.40 -11.79
N THR A 79 14.37 -9.43 -10.90
CA THR A 79 14.82 -8.06 -11.18
C THR A 79 16.05 -7.64 -10.39
N GLY A 80 16.36 -8.29 -9.28
CA GLY A 80 17.39 -7.85 -8.33
C GLY A 80 17.02 -6.63 -7.50
N LEU A 81 15.78 -6.15 -7.58
CA LEU A 81 15.34 -4.92 -6.92
C LEU A 81 15.30 -5.08 -5.39
N PRO A 82 15.68 -4.05 -4.63
CA PRO A 82 15.55 -4.07 -3.18
C PRO A 82 14.07 -3.96 -2.75
N ILE A 83 13.72 -4.71 -1.69
CA ILE A 83 12.43 -4.61 -1.02
C ILE A 83 12.56 -3.66 0.16
N GLU A 84 11.69 -2.65 0.24
CA GLU A 84 11.57 -1.71 1.36
C GLU A 84 10.16 -1.80 1.95
N GLY A 85 10.09 -1.88 3.29
CA GLY A 85 8.83 -2.10 4.03
C GLY A 85 8.50 -3.59 4.23
N PRO A 86 7.44 -3.83 5.02
CA PRO A 86 6.70 -2.87 5.84
C PRO A 86 7.48 -2.44 7.10
N HIS A 87 6.78 -2.12 8.21
CA HIS A 87 7.40 -1.98 9.52
C HIS A 87 7.77 -3.36 10.09
N PRO A 88 8.84 -3.49 10.90
CA PRO A 88 9.27 -4.80 11.43
C PRO A 88 8.21 -5.56 12.23
N ASP A 89 7.21 -4.90 12.76
CA ASP A 89 6.11 -5.55 13.48
C ASP A 89 5.30 -6.53 12.59
N ASP A 90 5.43 -6.47 11.26
CA ASP A 90 4.82 -7.40 10.30
C ASP A 90 5.73 -8.56 9.87
N GLU A 91 6.96 -8.68 10.41
CA GLU A 91 7.89 -9.76 10.07
C GLU A 91 7.24 -11.14 10.15
N PHE A 92 6.45 -11.39 11.21
CA PHE A 92 5.77 -12.67 11.41
C PHE A 92 4.75 -13.00 10.29
N TRP A 93 4.13 -11.99 9.66
CA TRP A 93 3.27 -12.19 8.50
C TRP A 93 4.09 -12.63 7.29
N ILE A 94 5.23 -11.96 7.04
CA ILE A 94 6.15 -12.27 5.94
C ILE A 94 6.72 -13.68 6.10
N GLU A 95 7.13 -14.07 7.31
CA GLU A 95 7.59 -15.43 7.62
C GLU A 95 6.53 -16.51 7.29
N GLY A 96 5.26 -16.15 7.48
CA GLY A 96 4.12 -17.03 7.21
C GLY A 96 3.68 -17.15 5.74
N ILE A 97 4.19 -16.32 4.83
CA ILE A 97 3.68 -16.20 3.44
C ILE A 97 3.66 -17.54 2.71
N SER A 98 4.75 -18.33 2.78
CA SER A 98 4.82 -19.60 2.07
C SER A 98 3.76 -20.61 2.56
N ALA A 99 3.50 -20.66 3.86
CA ALA A 99 2.47 -21.53 4.43
C ALA A 99 1.06 -21.04 4.06
N GLN A 100 0.84 -19.73 4.11
CA GLN A 100 -0.42 -19.12 3.69
C GLN A 100 -0.68 -19.35 2.20
N GLY A 101 0.37 -19.20 1.35
CA GLY A 101 0.28 -19.45 -0.09
C GLY A 101 -0.23 -20.86 -0.42
N MET A 102 0.30 -21.87 0.26
CA MET A 102 -0.18 -23.26 0.11
C MET A 102 -1.64 -23.44 0.54
N MET A 103 -2.04 -22.74 1.60
CA MET A 103 -3.41 -22.81 2.14
C MET A 103 -4.44 -22.10 1.26
N TRP A 104 -4.05 -20.98 0.64
CA TRP A 104 -4.96 -20.10 -0.10
C TRP A 104 -4.86 -20.24 -1.62
N GLY A 105 -4.18 -21.28 -2.13
CA GLY A 105 -4.12 -21.56 -3.57
C GLY A 105 -3.17 -20.63 -4.33
N MET A 106 -2.16 -20.07 -3.67
CA MET A 106 -1.07 -19.29 -4.23
C MET A 106 0.28 -20.02 -3.95
N PRO A 107 0.47 -21.23 -4.47
CA PRO A 107 1.62 -22.07 -4.13
C PRO A 107 2.98 -21.51 -4.57
N GLU A 108 2.99 -20.52 -5.44
CA GLU A 108 4.19 -19.77 -5.88
C GLU A 108 4.67 -18.75 -4.86
N ALA A 109 3.82 -18.31 -3.94
CA ALA A 109 4.19 -17.30 -2.94
C ALA A 109 5.30 -17.81 -2.00
N ARG A 110 6.29 -16.98 -1.77
CA ARG A 110 7.46 -17.31 -0.94
C ARG A 110 7.75 -16.20 0.07
N THR A 111 8.18 -16.65 1.24
CA THR A 111 8.82 -15.78 2.23
C THR A 111 10.03 -15.09 1.62
N PHE A 112 10.23 -13.83 1.92
CA PHE A 112 11.36 -13.03 1.48
C PHE A 112 12.04 -12.34 2.67
N THR A 113 13.19 -11.77 2.43
CA THR A 113 13.88 -10.90 3.39
C THR A 113 13.79 -9.47 2.90
N THR A 114 13.22 -8.58 3.72
CA THR A 114 13.20 -7.16 3.39
C THR A 114 14.60 -6.57 3.51
N GLY A 115 14.97 -5.74 2.54
CA GLY A 115 16.28 -5.05 2.55
C GLY A 115 16.29 -3.84 3.49
N ARG A 116 15.12 -3.23 3.72
CA ARG A 116 14.93 -2.10 4.62
C ARG A 116 13.54 -2.13 5.25
N TRP A 117 13.47 -2.27 6.55
CA TRP A 117 12.26 -2.02 7.33
C TRP A 117 11.96 -0.52 7.36
N LEU A 118 10.68 -0.15 7.40
CA LEU A 118 10.26 1.24 7.40
C LEU A 118 9.63 1.63 8.74
N ALA A 119 9.91 2.86 9.16
CA ALA A 119 9.37 3.45 10.38
C ALA A 119 8.54 4.71 10.06
N ASP A 120 7.78 5.15 11.07
CA ASP A 120 7.01 6.38 10.99
C ASP A 120 7.92 7.60 10.75
N GLY A 121 7.59 8.41 9.74
CA GLY A 121 8.38 9.57 9.35
C GLY A 121 9.56 9.29 8.43
N ASP A 122 9.80 8.03 8.07
CA ASP A 122 10.78 7.69 7.04
C ASP A 122 10.40 8.31 5.70
N LYS A 123 11.41 8.40 4.82
CA LYS A 123 11.24 8.79 3.43
C LYS A 123 11.84 7.74 2.52
N VAL A 124 11.14 7.46 1.42
CA VAL A 124 11.61 6.56 0.36
C VAL A 124 11.73 7.33 -0.95
N GLN A 125 12.91 7.21 -1.57
CA GLN A 125 13.25 7.92 -2.80
C GLN A 125 12.78 7.13 -4.02
N LEU A 126 12.31 7.87 -5.04
CA LEU A 126 11.92 7.32 -6.33
C LEU A 126 12.33 8.27 -7.45
N GLY A 127 13.45 7.97 -8.13
CA GLY A 127 14.02 8.89 -9.11
C GLY A 127 14.31 10.27 -8.48
N ALA A 128 13.68 11.33 -9.00
CA ALA A 128 13.86 12.71 -8.54
C ALA A 128 12.80 13.17 -7.51
N THR A 129 11.99 12.26 -6.97
CA THR A 129 10.95 12.56 -5.99
C THR A 129 11.01 11.63 -4.78
N GLU A 130 10.27 11.94 -3.73
CA GLU A 130 10.23 11.15 -2.51
C GLU A 130 8.80 10.95 -2.01
N PHE A 131 8.57 9.85 -1.31
CA PHE A 131 7.35 9.57 -0.58
C PHE A 131 7.64 9.57 0.93
N GLU A 132 6.72 10.12 1.70
CA GLU A 132 6.71 10.06 3.15
C GLU A 132 6.05 8.76 3.60
N VAL A 133 6.60 8.12 4.62
CA VAL A 133 6.09 6.88 5.20
C VAL A 133 5.39 7.20 6.52
N TYR A 134 4.17 6.68 6.67
CA TYR A 134 3.43 6.74 7.93
C TYR A 134 3.14 5.33 8.41
N HIS A 135 3.56 4.99 9.63
CA HIS A 135 3.21 3.73 10.27
C HIS A 135 1.78 3.82 10.78
N CYS A 136 0.89 3.00 10.22
CA CYS A 136 -0.55 3.03 10.44
C CYS A 136 -1.07 1.67 10.93
N PRO A 137 -0.71 1.24 12.17
CA PRO A 137 -1.12 -0.05 12.70
C PRO A 137 -2.62 -0.15 12.91
N GLY A 138 -3.11 -1.40 12.89
CA GLY A 138 -4.49 -1.74 13.23
C GLY A 138 -5.06 -2.86 12.38
N HIS A 139 -4.94 -2.81 11.06
CA HIS A 139 -5.19 -3.94 10.17
C HIS A 139 -4.14 -5.03 10.39
N THR A 140 -2.87 -4.66 10.27
CA THR A 140 -1.73 -5.39 10.81
C THR A 140 -0.93 -4.47 11.74
N PRO A 141 -0.08 -5.01 12.63
CA PRO A 141 0.71 -4.17 13.52
C PRO A 141 1.81 -3.38 12.81
N GLY A 142 2.32 -3.87 11.68
CA GLY A 142 3.40 -3.25 10.93
C GLY A 142 2.97 -2.49 9.67
N HIS A 143 1.67 -2.22 9.50
CA HIS A 143 1.17 -1.56 8.30
C HIS A 143 1.76 -0.15 8.13
N VAL A 144 2.28 0.15 6.92
CA VAL A 144 2.73 1.49 6.53
C VAL A 144 1.96 1.99 5.32
N ILE A 145 1.87 3.31 5.16
CA ILE A 145 1.36 3.95 3.94
C ILE A 145 2.45 4.79 3.30
N PHE A 146 2.32 5.04 1.99
CA PHE A 146 3.22 5.89 1.22
C PHE A 146 2.45 7.12 0.75
N PHE A 147 2.93 8.31 1.11
CA PHE A 147 2.29 9.57 0.79
C PHE A 147 3.21 10.48 -0.03
N HIS A 148 2.74 10.94 -1.19
CA HIS A 148 3.43 11.92 -2.00
C HIS A 148 2.78 13.29 -1.82
N ARG A 149 3.50 14.20 -1.16
CA ARG A 149 2.96 15.48 -0.69
C ARG A 149 2.53 16.39 -1.83
N GLU A 150 3.39 16.59 -2.84
CA GLU A 150 3.11 17.48 -3.96
C GLU A 150 1.98 16.95 -4.86
N ALA A 151 1.97 15.65 -5.15
CA ALA A 151 0.92 15.03 -5.95
C ALA A 151 -0.41 14.83 -5.19
N ARG A 152 -0.45 15.11 -3.88
CA ARG A 152 -1.62 14.85 -3.02
C ARG A 152 -2.14 13.41 -3.19
N PHE A 153 -1.23 12.46 -3.24
CA PHE A 153 -1.49 11.05 -3.52
C PHE A 153 -1.00 10.17 -2.38
N ALA A 154 -1.80 9.17 -2.00
CA ALA A 154 -1.41 8.16 -1.01
C ALA A 154 -1.70 6.73 -1.49
N GLN A 155 -0.77 5.81 -1.25
CA GLN A 155 -1.03 4.37 -1.29
C GLN A 155 -1.26 3.92 0.14
N VAL A 156 -2.49 3.53 0.47
CA VAL A 156 -2.87 3.31 1.87
C VAL A 156 -3.04 1.82 2.23
N GLY A 157 -2.82 0.91 1.29
CA GLY A 157 -3.05 -0.51 1.53
C GLY A 157 -4.42 -0.76 2.18
N ASP A 158 -4.43 -1.56 3.23
CA ASP A 158 -5.66 -1.98 3.91
C ASP A 158 -5.99 -1.15 5.18
N VAL A 159 -5.53 0.10 5.24
CA VAL A 159 -5.92 1.02 6.31
C VAL A 159 -7.31 1.61 6.07
N LEU A 160 -7.57 2.12 4.87
CA LEU A 160 -8.80 2.84 4.54
C LEU A 160 -9.28 2.44 3.14
N PHE A 161 -10.59 2.20 3.02
CA PHE A 161 -11.28 1.90 1.77
C PHE A 161 -12.38 2.91 1.50
N ARG A 162 -12.83 2.96 0.26
CA ARG A 162 -14.04 3.73 -0.06
C ARG A 162 -15.24 3.14 0.67
N GLY A 163 -15.77 3.89 1.63
CA GLY A 163 -16.92 3.50 2.46
C GLY A 163 -16.63 2.40 3.48
N SER A 164 -15.36 2.05 3.74
CA SER A 164 -14.98 1.03 4.72
C SER A 164 -13.58 1.31 5.30
N VAL A 165 -13.16 0.44 6.18
CA VAL A 165 -11.80 0.38 6.73
C VAL A 165 -11.29 -1.05 6.69
N GLY A 166 -9.99 -1.26 6.86
CA GLY A 166 -9.40 -2.59 6.95
C GLY A 166 -9.99 -3.42 8.09
N ARG A 167 -9.99 -4.73 7.94
CA ARG A 167 -10.33 -5.64 9.03
C ARG A 167 -9.26 -5.55 10.12
N TRP A 168 -9.68 -5.77 11.35
CA TRP A 168 -8.80 -5.69 12.53
C TRP A 168 -8.82 -6.97 13.38
N ASP A 169 -9.53 -8.00 12.94
CA ASP A 169 -9.72 -9.28 13.63
C ASP A 169 -8.68 -10.35 13.20
N PHE A 170 -7.64 -9.93 12.51
CA PHE A 170 -6.46 -10.74 12.21
C PHE A 170 -5.51 -10.82 13.41
N PRO A 171 -4.58 -11.80 13.45
CA PRO A 171 -3.54 -11.86 14.48
C PRO A 171 -2.82 -10.53 14.68
N ARG A 172 -2.84 -10.01 15.92
CA ARG A 172 -2.29 -8.70 16.33
C ARG A 172 -2.98 -7.48 15.68
N GLY A 173 -4.16 -7.66 15.06
CA GLY A 173 -4.98 -6.54 14.62
C GLY A 173 -5.63 -5.81 15.81
N ASP A 174 -5.92 -4.51 15.64
CA ASP A 174 -6.49 -3.65 16.71
C ASP A 174 -7.35 -2.55 16.07
N GLN A 175 -8.66 -2.63 16.34
CA GLN A 175 -9.62 -1.65 15.83
C GLN A 175 -9.32 -0.22 16.29
N GLN A 176 -8.96 -0.05 17.55
CA GLN A 176 -8.71 1.29 18.09
C GLN A 176 -7.43 1.88 17.51
N ALA A 177 -6.39 1.04 17.32
CA ALA A 177 -5.18 1.46 16.63
C ALA A 177 -5.48 1.89 15.19
N LEU A 178 -6.30 1.14 14.45
CA LEU A 178 -6.70 1.47 13.08
C LEU A 178 -7.43 2.82 13.02
N ILE A 179 -8.43 3.03 13.88
CA ILE A 179 -9.16 4.30 13.97
C ILE A 179 -8.20 5.45 14.31
N ARG A 180 -7.30 5.25 15.28
CA ARG A 180 -6.28 6.27 15.61
C ARG A 180 -5.37 6.55 14.44
N SER A 181 -4.87 5.54 13.73
CA SER A 181 -4.04 5.70 12.54
C SER A 181 -4.73 6.59 11.49
N ILE A 182 -5.98 6.31 11.18
CA ILE A 182 -6.76 7.09 10.22
C ILE A 182 -6.94 8.53 10.70
N THR A 183 -7.41 8.71 11.93
CA THR A 183 -7.83 10.03 12.44
C THR A 183 -6.67 10.95 12.77
N THR A 184 -5.55 10.40 13.25
CA THR A 184 -4.41 11.21 13.70
C THR A 184 -3.29 11.33 12.67
N LYS A 185 -3.25 10.44 11.66
CA LYS A 185 -2.20 10.44 10.63
C LYS A 185 -2.74 10.78 9.24
N LEU A 186 -3.85 10.16 8.81
CA LEU A 186 -4.38 10.40 7.46
C LEU A 186 -5.16 11.71 7.37
N TRP A 187 -6.09 11.98 8.30
CA TRP A 187 -6.90 13.21 8.24
C TRP A 187 -6.09 14.50 8.23
N PRO A 188 -4.97 14.63 9.00
CA PRO A 188 -4.12 15.82 8.95
C PRO A 188 -3.40 16.06 7.62
N LEU A 189 -3.30 15.05 6.75
CA LEU A 189 -2.68 15.22 5.43
C LEU A 189 -3.52 16.06 4.48
N GLY A 190 -4.84 16.16 4.74
CA GLY A 190 -5.77 17.06 4.03
C GLY A 190 -6.83 16.33 3.23
N ASP A 191 -7.98 16.98 3.08
CA ASP A 191 -9.19 16.42 2.46
C ASP A 191 -9.04 16.22 0.93
N ASP A 192 -8.08 16.89 0.31
CA ASP A 192 -7.79 16.83 -1.13
C ASP A 192 -6.90 15.64 -1.55
N VAL A 193 -6.37 14.88 -0.58
CA VAL A 193 -5.54 13.71 -0.87
C VAL A 193 -6.37 12.61 -1.51
N GLN A 194 -5.98 12.21 -2.72
CA GLN A 194 -6.51 11.02 -3.39
C GLN A 194 -5.73 9.79 -2.93
N PHE A 195 -6.43 8.68 -2.69
CA PHE A 195 -5.73 7.46 -2.29
C PHE A 195 -6.14 6.23 -3.09
N VAL A 196 -5.18 5.34 -3.23
CA VAL A 196 -5.37 3.97 -3.73
C VAL A 196 -5.42 3.05 -2.50
N PRO A 197 -6.54 2.35 -2.28
CA PRO A 197 -6.64 1.31 -1.26
C PRO A 197 -6.06 -0.01 -1.74
N GLY A 198 -5.82 -0.95 -0.84
CA GLY A 198 -5.43 -2.31 -1.20
C GLY A 198 -6.48 -3.05 -2.01
N HIS A 199 -7.76 -2.74 -1.82
CA HIS A 199 -8.87 -3.34 -2.56
C HIS A 199 -9.93 -2.31 -2.95
N GLY A 200 -10.59 -2.58 -4.08
CA GLY A 200 -11.71 -1.76 -4.55
C GLY A 200 -11.31 -0.41 -5.16
N PRO A 201 -12.24 0.51 -5.29
CA PRO A 201 -12.01 1.76 -5.99
C PRO A 201 -11.28 2.81 -5.14
N MET A 202 -10.60 3.73 -5.81
CA MET A 202 -10.02 4.93 -5.21
C MET A 202 -11.07 5.80 -4.52
N SER A 203 -10.62 6.61 -3.55
CA SER A 203 -11.39 7.64 -2.90
C SER A 203 -10.50 8.81 -2.49
N SER A 204 -11.02 9.77 -1.75
CA SER A 204 -10.25 10.85 -1.13
C SER A 204 -10.43 10.87 0.39
N PHE A 205 -9.43 11.39 1.11
CA PHE A 205 -9.55 11.50 2.56
C PHE A 205 -10.73 12.38 2.97
N GLY A 206 -11.03 13.43 2.20
CA GLY A 206 -12.19 14.28 2.46
C GLY A 206 -13.53 13.59 2.28
N GLU A 207 -13.67 12.72 1.28
CA GLU A 207 -14.89 11.93 1.10
C GLU A 207 -15.10 10.98 2.28
N GLU A 208 -14.07 10.20 2.63
CA GLU A 208 -14.16 9.24 3.73
C GLU A 208 -14.33 9.92 5.09
N ARG A 209 -13.70 11.06 5.30
CA ARG A 209 -13.87 11.85 6.53
C ARG A 209 -15.31 12.37 6.70
N ARG A 210 -16.02 12.62 5.60
CA ARG A 210 -17.44 13.06 5.63
C ARG A 210 -18.41 11.91 5.76
N SER A 211 -18.19 10.81 5.03
CA SER A 211 -19.25 9.82 4.76
C SER A 211 -18.95 8.40 5.23
N ASN A 212 -17.69 8.06 5.52
CA ASN A 212 -17.32 6.69 5.88
C ASN A 212 -18.03 6.23 7.17
N PRO A 213 -18.73 5.07 7.16
CA PRO A 213 -19.53 4.60 8.30
C PRO A 213 -18.73 4.22 9.54
N TYR A 214 -17.39 4.13 9.44
CA TYR A 214 -16.51 3.74 10.56
C TYR A 214 -15.74 4.93 11.15
N VAL A 215 -15.33 5.88 10.31
CA VAL A 215 -14.35 6.91 10.70
C VAL A 215 -14.75 8.34 10.30
N ALA A 216 -15.96 8.54 9.76
CA ALA A 216 -16.46 9.90 9.53
C ALA A 216 -16.55 10.69 10.85
N VAL A 217 -16.27 11.99 10.79
CA VAL A 217 -16.26 12.87 11.98
C VAL A 217 -17.56 12.75 12.77
N ARG A 218 -18.73 12.70 12.10
CA ARG A 218 -20.04 12.52 12.73
C ARG A 218 -20.15 11.19 13.49
N VAL A 219 -19.62 10.11 12.94
CA VAL A 219 -19.66 8.76 13.55
C VAL A 219 -18.81 8.73 14.81
N LEU A 220 -17.61 9.29 14.75
CA LEU A 220 -16.71 9.38 15.90
C LEU A 220 -17.25 10.31 17.00
N ALA A 221 -18.10 11.29 16.64
CA ALA A 221 -18.81 12.14 17.60
C ALA A 221 -20.08 11.49 18.17
N GLY A 222 -20.39 10.23 17.82
CA GLY A 222 -21.59 9.53 18.30
C GLY A 222 -22.90 10.02 17.67
N GLN A 223 -22.84 10.72 16.53
CA GLN A 223 -24.04 11.20 15.83
C GLN A 223 -24.53 10.09 14.87
N PRO A 224 -25.83 9.75 14.89
CA PRO A 224 -26.40 8.78 13.95
C PRO A 224 -26.26 9.25 12.50
N GLY A 225 -26.08 8.28 11.60
CA GLY A 225 -25.97 8.49 10.15
C GLY A 225 -27.26 8.88 9.46
#